data_6c7c0ac81968dc78f6574cd2b38d69ab
#
_entry.id   6c7c0ac81968dc78f6574cd2b38d69ab
#
_cell.length_a   1.000
_cell.length_b   1.000
_cell.length_c   1.000
_cell.angle_alpha   90.00
_cell.angle_beta   90.00
_cell.angle_gamma   90.00
#
_symmetry.space_group_name_H-M   'P 1'
#
loop_
_entity.id
_entity.type
_entity.pdbx_description
1 polymer ?
#
loop_
_entity_poly.entity_id
_entity_poly.type
_entity_poly.pdbx_seq_one_letter_code
_entity_poly.pdbx_strand_id
1 'polypeptide(L)'
;MSHPHITYYMNKLSKGTSRKAALLISADLSLTLLVSVPLVLKQARKAEESLSSGLAPQILRFHVLANSNSKEDQDLKLEVKQLLIDTMYEDLDGRELSKDELISYVTEHKEELEHTAESFMRSEGYAYPADIRIERCYFPTKVYGDVTFPCGDYDAVRVLLGSGQGNNWWCVLYPPLCFSQSSVCEVPDSSKQELKNLLTDNDYRDLMKSRRVVFNDTKQKTQTETSEKVTVRVRFRLAELLSRD
;
A
#
# COMPACT_ATOMS: atom_id res chain seq x y z
N MET A 1 -6.68 -9.79 -60.30
CA MET A 1 -5.33 -9.40 -60.79
C MET A 1 -4.49 -9.01 -59.57
N SER A 2 -3.70 -9.93 -59.07
CA SER A 2 -2.82 -9.69 -57.91
C SER A 2 -1.49 -9.15 -58.44
N HIS A 3 -1.06 -8.00 -57.89
CA HIS A 3 0.19 -7.36 -58.27
C HIS A 3 1.40 -8.14 -57.75
N PRO A 4 2.19 -8.81 -58.60
CA PRO A 4 3.32 -9.62 -58.18
C PRO A 4 4.50 -8.81 -57.63
N HIS A 5 4.53 -7.47 -57.86
CA HIS A 5 5.61 -6.61 -57.40
C HIS A 5 5.63 -6.38 -55.90
N ILE A 6 4.45 -6.28 -55.24
CA ILE A 6 4.38 -6.00 -53.78
C ILE A 6 4.86 -7.21 -52.97
N THR A 7 4.51 -8.41 -53.42
CA THR A 7 4.93 -9.67 -52.74
C THR A 7 6.43 -9.89 -52.83
N TYR A 8 7.07 -9.48 -53.94
CA TYR A 8 8.52 -9.57 -54.12
C TYR A 8 9.27 -8.62 -53.15
N TYR A 9 8.84 -7.41 -52.98
CA TYR A 9 9.46 -6.45 -52.03
C TYR A 9 9.22 -6.85 -50.58
N MET A 10 8.05 -7.32 -50.23
CA MET A 10 7.76 -7.85 -48.90
C MET A 10 8.63 -9.06 -48.53
N ASN A 11 8.83 -10.00 -49.49
CA ASN A 11 9.70 -11.16 -49.29
C ASN A 11 11.20 -10.79 -49.24
N LYS A 12 11.60 -9.69 -49.91
CA LYS A 12 12.98 -9.20 -49.86
C LYS A 12 13.30 -8.52 -48.56
N LEU A 13 12.31 -7.81 -47.94
CA LEU A 13 12.43 -7.21 -46.65
C LEU A 13 12.44 -8.26 -45.50
N SER A 14 11.77 -9.42 -45.69
CA SER A 14 11.73 -10.46 -44.67
C SER A 14 12.99 -11.34 -44.62
N LYS A 15 13.80 -11.36 -45.71
CA LYS A 15 15.02 -12.20 -45.79
C LYS A 15 16.33 -11.50 -45.41
N GLY A 16 16.29 -10.21 -45.00
CA GLY A 16 17.48 -9.37 -44.87
C GLY A 16 17.90 -8.91 -43.51
N THR A 17 17.15 -9.19 -42.45
CA THR A 17 17.67 -8.90 -41.10
C THR A 17 18.67 -9.96 -40.72
N SER A 18 19.97 -9.69 -40.93
CA SER A 18 21.02 -10.62 -40.50
C SER A 18 20.81 -10.87 -38.98
N ARG A 19 21.05 -12.09 -38.49
CA ARG A 19 21.00 -12.44 -37.05
C ARG A 19 21.74 -11.41 -36.19
N LYS A 20 22.78 -10.78 -36.75
CA LYS A 20 23.54 -9.69 -36.10
C LYS A 20 22.71 -8.39 -35.92
N ALA A 21 21.91 -8.00 -36.93
CA ALA A 21 21.03 -6.84 -36.82
C ALA A 21 19.91 -7.07 -35.81
N ALA A 22 19.30 -8.27 -35.78
CA ALA A 22 18.30 -8.62 -34.78
C ALA A 22 18.88 -8.62 -33.36
N LEU A 23 20.10 -9.13 -33.18
CA LEU A 23 20.80 -9.10 -31.89
C LEU A 23 21.14 -7.67 -31.44
N LEU A 24 21.57 -6.80 -32.37
CA LEU A 24 21.85 -5.40 -32.05
C LEU A 24 20.58 -4.64 -31.65
N ILE A 25 19.47 -4.83 -32.37
CA ILE A 25 18.18 -4.22 -32.06
C ILE A 25 17.65 -4.72 -30.69
N SER A 26 17.77 -6.02 -30.41
CA SER A 26 17.35 -6.57 -29.12
C SER A 26 18.21 -6.08 -27.95
N ALA A 27 19.51 -5.92 -28.16
CA ALA A 27 20.43 -5.38 -27.16
C ALA A 27 20.14 -3.90 -26.88
N ASP A 28 19.90 -3.11 -27.93
CA ASP A 28 19.56 -1.68 -27.81
C ASP A 28 18.21 -1.49 -27.09
N LEU A 29 17.19 -2.27 -27.47
CA LEU A 29 15.88 -2.26 -26.81
C LEU A 29 15.99 -2.66 -25.32
N SER A 30 16.79 -3.68 -25.02
CA SER A 30 17.02 -4.13 -23.65
C SER A 30 17.73 -3.06 -22.83
N LEU A 31 18.76 -2.44 -23.40
CA LEU A 31 19.50 -1.35 -22.75
C LEU A 31 18.59 -0.12 -22.51
N THR A 32 17.78 0.23 -23.49
CA THR A 32 16.83 1.35 -23.40
C THR A 32 15.80 1.09 -22.27
N LEU A 33 15.24 -0.13 -22.19
CA LEU A 33 14.32 -0.51 -21.11
C LEU A 33 15.02 -0.51 -19.75
N LEU A 34 16.24 -1.00 -19.68
CA LEU A 34 17.03 -1.08 -18.45
C LEU A 34 17.34 0.30 -17.86
N VAL A 35 17.48 1.31 -18.71
CA VAL A 35 17.71 2.71 -18.28
C VAL A 35 16.40 3.46 -18.07
N SER A 36 15.43 3.35 -18.99
CA SER A 36 14.21 4.14 -18.95
C SER A 36 13.26 3.73 -17.82
N VAL A 37 13.12 2.43 -17.55
CA VAL A 37 12.21 1.95 -16.51
C VAL A 37 12.61 2.46 -15.11
N PRO A 38 13.87 2.33 -14.64
CA PRO A 38 14.27 2.88 -13.35
C PRO A 38 14.11 4.41 -13.27
N LEU A 39 14.35 5.12 -14.38
CA LEU A 39 14.20 6.57 -14.42
C LEU A 39 12.74 7.00 -14.23
N VAL A 40 11.80 6.34 -14.93
CA VAL A 40 10.35 6.59 -14.80
C VAL A 40 9.88 6.24 -13.40
N LEU A 41 10.32 5.11 -12.84
CA LEU A 41 9.96 4.71 -11.47
C LEU A 41 10.49 5.71 -10.43
N LYS A 42 11.73 6.18 -10.59
CA LYS A 42 12.32 7.21 -9.71
C LYS A 42 11.54 8.53 -9.79
N GLN A 43 11.13 8.92 -10.98
CA GLN A 43 10.36 10.15 -11.17
C GLN A 43 8.94 10.05 -10.58
N ALA A 44 8.28 8.90 -10.75
CA ALA A 44 6.99 8.63 -10.13
C ALA A 44 7.07 8.66 -8.59
N ARG A 45 8.10 8.03 -8.02
CA ARG A 45 8.36 8.04 -6.58
C ARG A 45 8.61 9.45 -6.04
N LYS A 46 9.42 10.25 -6.75
CA LYS A 46 9.68 11.64 -6.36
C LYS A 46 8.41 12.49 -6.38
N ALA A 47 7.49 12.25 -7.31
CA ALA A 47 6.21 12.93 -7.35
C ALA A 47 5.31 12.54 -6.15
N GLU A 48 5.31 11.26 -5.76
CA GLU A 48 4.60 10.79 -4.55
C GLU A 48 5.21 11.38 -3.27
N GLU A 49 6.53 11.42 -3.15
CA GLU A 49 7.24 12.04 -2.02
C GLU A 49 6.97 13.55 -1.92
N SER A 50 6.84 14.24 -3.05
CA SER A 50 6.45 15.66 -3.07
C SER A 50 5.02 15.87 -2.57
N LEU A 51 4.07 15.01 -2.97
CA LEU A 51 2.70 15.05 -2.48
C LEU A 51 2.66 14.74 -0.98
N SER A 52 3.39 13.71 -0.53
CA SER A 52 3.43 13.33 0.89
C SER A 52 3.97 14.45 1.78
N SER A 53 4.92 15.25 1.30
CA SER A 53 5.48 16.37 2.07
C SER A 53 4.45 17.47 2.36
N GLY A 54 3.45 17.65 1.49
CA GLY A 54 2.31 18.54 1.72
C GLY A 54 1.30 17.97 2.72
N LEU A 55 1.15 16.63 2.73
CA LEU A 55 0.19 15.91 3.57
C LEU A 55 0.72 15.63 4.99
N ALA A 56 2.01 15.35 5.11
CA ALA A 56 2.63 14.87 6.34
C ALA A 56 2.36 15.76 7.58
N PRO A 57 2.31 17.11 7.48
CA PRO A 57 1.98 17.95 8.63
C PRO A 57 0.59 17.67 9.23
N GLN A 58 -0.35 17.22 8.41
CA GLN A 58 -1.76 17.00 8.79
C GLN A 58 -2.06 15.55 9.18
N ILE A 59 -1.12 14.63 8.96
CA ILE A 59 -1.35 13.18 9.06
C ILE A 59 -0.50 12.60 10.18
N LEU A 60 -1.12 11.78 11.04
CA LEU A 60 -0.41 10.90 11.96
C LEU A 60 -0.56 9.45 11.49
N ARG A 61 0.56 8.82 11.21
CA ARG A 61 0.57 7.41 10.79
C ARG A 61 0.66 6.49 12.01
N PHE A 62 0.27 5.24 11.81
CA PHE A 62 0.39 4.20 12.81
C PHE A 62 0.92 2.93 12.17
N HIS A 63 1.93 2.30 12.80
CA HIS A 63 2.35 1.00 12.35
C HIS A 63 2.86 0.11 13.49
N VAL A 64 2.58 -1.18 13.36
CA VAL A 64 2.98 -2.20 14.31
C VAL A 64 3.89 -3.19 13.62
N LEU A 65 5.05 -3.45 14.23
CA LEU A 65 6.04 -4.41 13.76
C LEU A 65 5.97 -5.66 14.62
N ALA A 66 5.79 -6.82 13.97
CA ALA A 66 5.86 -8.09 14.65
C ALA A 66 7.29 -8.44 15.06
N ASN A 67 7.44 -9.32 16.06
CA ASN A 67 8.74 -9.85 16.44
C ASN A 67 9.43 -10.57 15.28
N SER A 68 8.70 -11.42 14.54
CA SER A 68 9.21 -12.13 13.37
C SER A 68 8.14 -12.28 12.27
N ASN A 69 8.48 -13.00 11.19
CA ASN A 69 7.56 -13.34 10.12
C ASN A 69 6.85 -14.69 10.32
N SER A 70 6.95 -15.32 11.48
CA SER A 70 6.17 -16.49 11.79
C SER A 70 4.67 -16.16 11.76
N LYS A 71 3.84 -17.16 11.50
CA LYS A 71 2.38 -16.96 11.47
C LYS A 71 1.87 -16.48 12.84
N GLU A 72 2.40 -17.06 13.90
CA GLU A 72 2.04 -16.76 15.28
C GLU A 72 2.35 -15.32 15.65
N ASP A 73 3.57 -14.82 15.32
CA ASP A 73 3.96 -13.44 15.56
C ASP A 73 3.15 -12.45 14.71
N GLN A 74 2.76 -12.84 13.49
CA GLN A 74 1.93 -12.01 12.64
C GLN A 74 0.47 -11.94 13.12
N ASP A 75 -0.08 -13.04 13.63
CA ASP A 75 -1.41 -13.08 14.23
C ASP A 75 -1.42 -12.25 15.53
N LEU A 76 -0.46 -12.47 16.43
CA LEU A 76 -0.28 -11.71 17.68
C LEU A 76 -0.20 -10.20 17.43
N LYS A 77 0.55 -9.78 16.42
CA LYS A 77 0.64 -8.37 16.02
C LYS A 77 -0.74 -7.77 15.69
N LEU A 78 -1.61 -8.52 15.00
CA LEU A 78 -2.94 -8.03 14.65
C LEU A 78 -3.84 -7.89 15.88
N GLU A 79 -3.70 -8.78 16.85
CA GLU A 79 -4.45 -8.73 18.11
C GLU A 79 -3.97 -7.58 18.99
N VAL A 80 -2.66 -7.42 19.18
CA VAL A 80 -2.08 -6.28 19.93
C VAL A 80 -2.43 -4.96 19.27
N LYS A 81 -2.35 -4.88 17.94
CA LYS A 81 -2.78 -3.69 17.19
C LYS A 81 -4.24 -3.33 17.52
N GLN A 82 -5.15 -4.32 17.52
CA GLN A 82 -6.55 -4.07 17.78
C GLN A 82 -6.76 -3.61 19.22
N LEU A 83 -6.14 -4.31 20.16
CA LEU A 83 -6.18 -3.95 21.58
C LEU A 83 -5.77 -2.50 21.83
N LEU A 84 -4.62 -2.09 21.30
CA LEU A 84 -4.12 -0.70 21.48
C LEU A 84 -5.05 0.34 20.86
N ILE A 85 -5.62 0.05 19.70
CA ILE A 85 -6.61 0.92 19.06
C ILE A 85 -7.84 1.05 19.94
N ASP A 86 -8.41 -0.06 20.40
CA ASP A 86 -9.62 -0.07 21.22
C ASP A 86 -9.36 0.64 22.56
N THR A 87 -8.23 0.40 23.24
CA THR A 87 -7.84 1.09 24.47
C THR A 87 -7.78 2.61 24.26
N MET A 88 -7.10 3.07 23.21
CA MET A 88 -7.04 4.53 22.93
C MET A 88 -8.42 5.13 22.69
N TYR A 89 -9.34 4.40 22.06
CA TYR A 89 -10.71 4.89 21.83
C TYR A 89 -11.54 4.97 23.10
N GLU A 90 -11.47 3.92 23.91
CA GLU A 90 -12.18 3.87 25.19
C GLU A 90 -11.74 5.04 26.08
N ASP A 91 -10.44 5.30 26.15
CA ASP A 91 -9.89 6.39 26.95
C ASP A 91 -10.29 7.78 26.42
N LEU A 92 -10.41 7.90 25.09
CA LEU A 92 -10.83 9.15 24.46
C LEU A 92 -12.32 9.44 24.62
N ASP A 93 -13.14 8.44 24.95
CA ASP A 93 -14.58 8.55 25.20
C ASP A 93 -15.32 9.40 24.13
N GLY A 94 -15.01 9.15 22.86
CA GLY A 94 -15.61 9.86 21.72
C GLY A 94 -15.11 11.31 21.51
N ARG A 95 -14.08 11.75 22.22
CA ARG A 95 -13.45 13.06 21.97
C ARG A 95 -12.71 13.06 20.64
N GLU A 96 -13.00 14.03 19.81
CA GLU A 96 -12.24 14.28 18.60
C GLU A 96 -10.98 15.08 18.97
N LEU A 97 -9.81 14.45 18.87
CA LEU A 97 -8.53 15.08 19.10
C LEU A 97 -7.91 15.51 17.77
N SER A 98 -7.22 16.64 17.78
CA SER A 98 -6.30 17.02 16.71
C SER A 98 -5.08 16.09 16.67
N LYS A 99 -4.28 16.16 15.60
CA LYS A 99 -3.03 15.39 15.48
C LYS A 99 -2.10 15.61 16.68
N ASP A 100 -1.90 16.87 17.09
CA ASP A 100 -0.96 17.22 18.16
C ASP A 100 -1.48 16.78 19.54
N GLU A 101 -2.78 16.87 19.78
CA GLU A 101 -3.40 16.35 21.00
C GLU A 101 -3.29 14.83 21.07
N LEU A 102 -3.45 14.13 19.95
CA LEU A 102 -3.29 12.68 19.89
C LEU A 102 -1.83 12.26 20.11
N ILE A 103 -0.86 13.01 19.59
CA ILE A 103 0.57 12.82 19.88
C ILE A 103 0.84 13.00 21.38
N SER A 104 0.29 14.06 21.99
CA SER A 104 0.44 14.32 23.42
C SER A 104 -0.17 13.21 24.25
N TYR A 105 -1.39 12.78 23.92
CA TYR A 105 -2.06 11.65 24.57
C TYR A 105 -1.20 10.37 24.54
N VAL A 106 -0.72 9.98 23.37
CA VAL A 106 0.12 8.76 23.25
C VAL A 106 1.43 8.91 24.01
N THR A 107 2.00 10.13 24.05
CA THR A 107 3.22 10.40 24.80
C THR A 107 3.00 10.25 26.31
N GLU A 108 1.91 10.79 26.83
CA GLU A 108 1.55 10.76 28.25
C GLU A 108 1.16 9.35 28.73
N HIS A 109 0.49 8.56 27.88
CA HIS A 109 0.02 7.21 28.21
C HIS A 109 0.93 6.11 27.66
N LYS A 110 2.12 6.45 27.19
CA LYS A 110 3.04 5.51 26.54
C LYS A 110 3.28 4.25 27.38
N GLU A 111 3.70 4.44 28.64
CA GLU A 111 4.04 3.34 29.55
C GLU A 111 2.82 2.44 29.85
N GLU A 112 1.63 3.03 29.94
CA GLU A 112 0.38 2.30 30.15
C GLU A 112 0.00 1.47 28.92
N LEU A 113 0.10 2.04 27.72
CA LEU A 113 -0.15 1.34 26.46
C LEU A 113 0.87 0.21 26.21
N GLU A 114 2.15 0.42 26.52
CA GLU A 114 3.17 -0.62 26.48
C GLU A 114 2.87 -1.75 27.46
N HIS A 115 2.52 -1.42 28.70
CA HIS A 115 2.14 -2.41 29.73
C HIS A 115 0.88 -3.19 29.34
N THR A 116 -0.10 -2.54 28.74
CA THR A 116 -1.33 -3.18 28.26
C THR A 116 -0.99 -4.21 27.15
N ALA A 117 -0.17 -3.80 26.17
CA ALA A 117 0.28 -4.70 25.12
C ALA A 117 1.08 -5.90 25.66
N GLU A 118 2.02 -5.65 26.59
CA GLU A 118 2.85 -6.70 27.19
C GLU A 118 2.04 -7.66 28.06
N SER A 119 1.05 -7.15 28.80
CA SER A 119 0.18 -7.98 29.64
C SER A 119 -0.68 -8.88 28.79
N PHE A 120 -1.22 -8.38 27.70
CA PHE A 120 -1.94 -9.18 26.71
C PHE A 120 -1.03 -10.25 26.09
N MET A 121 0.15 -9.87 25.57
CA MET A 121 1.10 -10.82 24.99
C MET A 121 1.49 -11.92 25.97
N ARG A 122 1.69 -11.58 27.25
CA ARG A 122 1.98 -12.59 28.31
C ARG A 122 0.81 -13.56 28.52
N SER A 123 -0.43 -13.10 28.48
CA SER A 123 -1.59 -13.99 28.59
C SER A 123 -1.70 -14.97 27.42
N GLU A 124 -1.22 -14.57 26.24
CA GLU A 124 -1.10 -15.42 25.05
C GLU A 124 0.17 -16.28 25.02
N GLY A 125 0.99 -16.24 26.09
CA GLY A 125 2.20 -17.07 26.24
C GLY A 125 3.48 -16.48 25.64
N TYR A 126 3.49 -15.18 25.30
CA TYR A 126 4.64 -14.49 24.72
C TYR A 126 5.30 -13.55 25.74
N ALA A 127 6.60 -13.65 25.93
CA ALA A 127 7.37 -12.80 26.84
C ALA A 127 8.14 -11.70 26.09
N TYR A 128 7.47 -11.07 25.12
CA TYR A 128 8.08 -9.97 24.35
C TYR A 128 7.88 -8.63 25.06
N PRO A 129 8.86 -7.71 25.01
CA PRO A 129 8.60 -6.32 25.33
C PRO A 129 7.79 -5.65 24.20
N ALA A 130 7.02 -4.63 24.56
CA ALA A 130 6.45 -3.67 23.63
C ALA A 130 7.19 -2.34 23.78
N ASP A 131 7.49 -1.68 22.66
CA ASP A 131 8.14 -0.35 22.66
C ASP A 131 7.37 0.56 21.71
N ILE A 132 6.77 1.60 22.26
CA ILE A 132 6.00 2.60 21.52
C ILE A 132 6.86 3.84 21.31
N ARG A 133 7.03 4.24 20.05
CA ARG A 133 7.82 5.41 19.68
C ARG A 133 6.97 6.38 18.87
N ILE A 134 7.13 7.65 19.16
CA ILE A 134 6.62 8.70 18.30
C ILE A 134 7.81 9.26 17.55
N GLU A 135 7.85 9.01 16.28
CA GLU A 135 9.00 9.36 15.43
C GLU A 135 8.57 9.68 14.01
N ARG A 136 9.42 10.39 13.29
CA ARG A 136 9.24 10.59 11.86
C ARG A 136 9.92 9.46 11.10
N CYS A 137 9.14 8.72 10.31
CA CYS A 137 9.66 7.59 9.56
C CYS A 137 8.97 7.40 8.21
N TYR A 138 9.65 6.66 7.34
CA TYR A 138 9.20 6.42 5.97
C TYR A 138 8.07 5.40 5.88
N PHE A 139 7.02 5.76 5.16
CA PHE A 139 5.89 4.89 4.82
C PHE A 139 5.85 4.60 3.32
N PRO A 140 5.61 3.36 2.91
CA PRO A 140 5.32 3.05 1.51
C PRO A 140 3.93 3.56 1.13
N THR A 141 3.67 3.71 -0.17
CA THR A 141 2.32 3.99 -0.69
C THR A 141 1.33 2.94 -0.19
N LYS A 142 0.23 3.38 0.39
CA LYS A 142 -0.82 2.51 0.93
C LYS A 142 -2.20 2.93 0.43
N VAL A 143 -2.99 1.93 0.07
CA VAL A 143 -4.38 2.11 -0.37
C VAL A 143 -5.32 1.63 0.73
N TYR A 144 -6.24 2.49 1.14
CA TYR A 144 -7.30 2.21 2.10
C TYR A 144 -8.63 2.48 1.40
N GLY A 145 -9.31 1.42 0.94
CA GLY A 145 -10.51 1.58 0.13
C GLY A 145 -10.28 2.44 -1.11
N ASP A 146 -10.93 3.57 -1.15
CA ASP A 146 -10.85 4.57 -2.23
C ASP A 146 -9.82 5.68 -2.00
N VAL A 147 -9.09 5.66 -0.87
CA VAL A 147 -8.05 6.64 -0.53
C VAL A 147 -6.67 6.06 -0.67
N THR A 148 -5.76 6.77 -1.35
CA THR A 148 -4.36 6.35 -1.54
C THR A 148 -3.40 7.33 -0.88
N PHE A 149 -2.73 6.91 0.17
CA PHE A 149 -1.66 7.68 0.80
C PHE A 149 -0.33 7.44 0.08
N PRO A 150 0.34 8.48 -0.41
CA PRO A 150 1.62 8.36 -1.10
C PRO A 150 2.74 7.94 -0.14
N CYS A 151 3.81 7.41 -0.72
CA CYS A 151 5.03 7.12 0.04
C CYS A 151 5.72 8.42 0.50
N GLY A 152 6.40 8.38 1.63
CA GLY A 152 7.15 9.50 2.17
C GLY A 152 7.34 9.42 3.68
N ASP A 153 7.92 10.48 4.25
CA ASP A 153 8.16 10.59 5.68
C ASP A 153 6.98 11.26 6.39
N TYR A 154 6.43 10.58 7.38
CA TYR A 154 5.31 11.02 8.20
C TYR A 154 5.66 10.91 9.68
N ASP A 155 5.03 11.78 10.50
CA ASP A 155 4.99 11.55 11.93
C ASP A 155 4.16 10.29 12.21
N ALA A 156 4.63 9.44 13.10
CA ALA A 156 4.04 8.14 13.33
C ALA A 156 4.13 7.70 14.79
N VAL A 157 3.09 7.03 15.23
CA VAL A 157 3.13 6.14 16.39
C VAL A 157 3.57 4.77 15.89
N ARG A 158 4.72 4.33 16.35
CA ARG A 158 5.36 3.07 15.96
C ARG A 158 5.41 2.12 17.15
N VAL A 159 4.84 0.95 17.00
CA VAL A 159 4.82 -0.10 18.01
C VAL A 159 5.73 -1.24 17.56
N LEU A 160 6.75 -1.55 18.35
CA LEU A 160 7.65 -2.67 18.13
C LEU A 160 7.34 -3.77 19.13
N LEU A 161 7.02 -4.95 18.63
CA LEU A 161 6.78 -6.14 19.45
C LEU A 161 8.04 -7.01 19.40
N GLY A 162 8.64 -7.26 20.57
CA GLY A 162 9.88 -8.01 20.66
C GLY A 162 11.03 -7.37 19.88
N SER A 163 11.61 -8.10 18.93
CA SER A 163 12.69 -7.60 18.08
C SER A 163 12.25 -6.60 17.00
N GLY A 164 10.96 -6.51 16.70
CA GLY A 164 10.41 -5.64 15.64
C GLY A 164 10.95 -5.96 14.23
N GLN A 165 11.39 -7.19 13.96
CA GLN A 165 11.98 -7.59 12.68
C GLN A 165 11.00 -8.26 11.71
N GLY A 166 9.75 -8.45 12.15
CA GLY A 166 8.71 -9.00 11.31
C GLY A 166 8.07 -7.97 10.39
N ASN A 167 7.10 -8.44 9.58
CA ASN A 167 6.36 -7.60 8.67
C ASN A 167 5.51 -6.56 9.41
N ASN A 168 5.46 -5.37 8.85
CA ASN A 168 4.70 -4.24 9.37
C ASN A 168 3.21 -4.36 9.04
N TRP A 169 2.38 -3.87 9.95
CA TRP A 169 1.01 -3.45 9.66
C TRP A 169 0.96 -1.92 9.64
N TRP A 170 0.28 -1.33 8.65
CA TRP A 170 0.31 0.09 8.35
C TRP A 170 -1.07 0.72 8.38
N CYS A 171 -1.20 1.87 9.05
CA CYS A 171 -2.46 2.62 9.09
C CYS A 171 -2.25 4.15 9.17
N VAL A 172 -3.39 4.87 9.22
CA VAL A 172 -3.48 6.29 9.52
C VAL A 172 -4.26 6.43 10.83
N LEU A 173 -3.61 6.98 11.86
CA LEU A 173 -4.22 7.19 13.17
C LEU A 173 -5.01 8.50 13.19
N TYR A 174 -4.49 9.53 12.49
CA TYR A 174 -5.18 10.80 12.31
C TYR A 174 -5.09 11.27 10.84
N PRO A 175 -6.21 11.59 10.18
CA PRO A 175 -7.58 11.28 10.60
C PRO A 175 -7.82 9.78 10.80
N PRO A 176 -8.81 9.38 11.61
CA PRO A 176 -8.97 8.00 12.01
C PRO A 176 -9.41 7.11 10.84
N LEU A 177 -8.49 6.31 10.31
CA LEU A 177 -8.74 5.28 9.28
C LEU A 177 -8.47 3.87 9.79
N CYS A 178 -7.89 3.74 11.00
CA CYS A 178 -7.53 2.45 11.59
C CYS A 178 -8.73 1.61 12.02
N PHE A 179 -9.91 2.20 12.10
CA PHE A 179 -11.11 1.63 12.70
C PHE A 179 -12.06 0.97 11.71
N SER A 180 -11.88 1.23 10.42
CA SER A 180 -12.63 0.49 9.42
C SER A 180 -12.13 -0.95 9.45
N GLN A 181 -12.88 -1.80 10.15
CA GLN A 181 -12.69 -3.24 10.10
C GLN A 181 -12.59 -3.66 8.63
N SER A 182 -11.60 -4.45 8.32
CA SER A 182 -11.03 -4.87 7.05
C SER A 182 -11.99 -5.45 5.97
N SER A 183 -13.27 -5.20 6.07
CA SER A 183 -14.28 -5.66 5.10
C SER A 183 -14.91 -4.54 4.28
N VAL A 184 -14.58 -3.27 4.57
CA VAL A 184 -15.21 -2.13 3.89
C VAL A 184 -14.27 -1.64 2.79
N CYS A 185 -14.72 -1.73 1.55
CA CYS A 185 -13.99 -1.26 0.38
C CYS A 185 -13.90 0.28 0.30
N GLU A 186 -14.45 1.00 1.26
CA GLU A 186 -14.52 2.46 1.29
C GLU A 186 -14.17 2.99 2.68
N VAL A 187 -13.49 4.13 2.69
CA VAL A 187 -13.21 4.89 3.92
C VAL A 187 -14.53 5.54 4.39
N PRO A 188 -14.80 5.59 5.71
CA PRO A 188 -15.99 6.25 6.24
C PRO A 188 -16.11 7.71 5.78
N ASP A 189 -17.34 8.16 5.51
CA ASP A 189 -17.59 9.53 5.03
C ASP A 189 -17.15 10.59 6.03
N SER A 190 -17.22 10.32 7.35
CA SER A 190 -16.70 11.19 8.39
C SER A 190 -15.20 11.45 8.22
N SER A 191 -14.40 10.39 8.05
CA SER A 191 -12.95 10.50 7.83
C SER A 191 -12.61 11.15 6.49
N LYS A 192 -13.41 10.95 5.45
CA LYS A 192 -13.26 11.66 4.16
C LYS A 192 -13.54 13.15 4.32
N GLN A 193 -14.57 13.52 5.09
CA GLN A 193 -14.89 14.91 5.34
C GLN A 193 -13.78 15.59 6.15
N GLU A 194 -13.22 14.90 7.12
CA GLU A 194 -12.09 15.39 7.91
C GLU A 194 -10.84 15.58 7.02
N LEU A 195 -10.49 14.60 6.19
CA LEU A 195 -9.43 14.73 5.17
C LEU A 195 -9.66 15.94 4.26
N LYS A 196 -10.90 16.17 3.83
CA LYS A 196 -11.26 17.31 2.98
C LYS A 196 -11.10 18.65 3.69
N ASN A 197 -11.37 18.71 4.98
CA ASN A 197 -11.22 19.92 5.79
C ASN A 197 -9.74 20.23 6.09
N LEU A 198 -8.90 19.20 6.21
CA LEU A 198 -7.49 19.34 6.54
C LEU A 198 -6.60 19.61 5.33
N LEU A 199 -7.00 19.21 4.15
CA LEU A 199 -6.17 19.22 2.95
C LEU A 199 -6.62 20.30 1.97
N THR A 200 -5.70 20.68 1.07
CA THR A 200 -6.10 21.50 -0.08
C THR A 200 -6.98 20.67 -1.04
N ASP A 201 -7.83 21.33 -1.83
CA ASP A 201 -8.67 20.63 -2.82
C ASP A 201 -7.86 19.79 -3.81
N ASN A 202 -6.64 20.19 -4.11
CA ASN A 202 -5.76 19.46 -5.00
C ASN A 202 -5.21 18.20 -4.32
N ASP A 203 -4.70 18.32 -3.11
CA ASP A 203 -4.17 17.19 -2.34
C ASP A 203 -5.25 16.16 -2.05
N TYR A 204 -6.42 16.61 -1.62
CA TYR A 204 -7.59 15.74 -1.40
C TYR A 204 -7.97 14.98 -2.68
N ARG A 205 -8.04 15.67 -3.81
CA ARG A 205 -8.34 15.04 -5.11
C ARG A 205 -7.30 14.02 -5.51
N ASP A 206 -6.03 14.29 -5.22
CA ASP A 206 -4.94 13.39 -5.55
C ASP A 206 -4.92 12.15 -4.64
N LEU A 207 -5.31 12.27 -3.37
CA LEU A 207 -5.57 11.13 -2.47
C LEU A 207 -6.71 10.25 -2.95
N MET A 208 -7.81 10.86 -3.41
CA MET A 208 -9.01 10.17 -3.88
C MET A 208 -8.86 9.61 -5.30
N LYS A 209 -7.84 9.99 -6.03
CA LYS A 209 -7.46 9.34 -7.28
C LYS A 209 -6.90 7.95 -6.98
N SER A 210 -7.80 7.03 -6.67
CA SER A 210 -7.45 5.61 -6.68
C SER A 210 -6.68 5.33 -7.96
N ARG A 211 -5.45 4.81 -7.87
CA ARG A 211 -4.79 4.15 -8.99
C ARG A 211 -5.58 2.86 -9.29
N ARG A 212 -6.80 3.03 -9.81
CA ARG A 212 -7.45 1.95 -10.52
C ARG A 212 -6.56 1.64 -11.71
N VAL A 213 -5.76 0.61 -11.60
CA VAL A 213 -5.42 -0.20 -12.77
C VAL A 213 -6.76 -0.78 -13.19
N VAL A 214 -7.46 -0.05 -14.06
CA VAL A 214 -8.69 -0.50 -14.67
C VAL A 214 -8.27 -1.63 -15.61
N PHE A 215 -8.25 -2.85 -15.09
CA PHE A 215 -8.49 -3.99 -15.95
C PHE A 215 -9.96 -3.82 -16.37
N ASN A 216 -10.16 -3.37 -17.60
CA ASN A 216 -11.48 -3.35 -18.24
C ASN A 216 -12.02 -4.78 -18.24
N ASP A 217 -12.68 -5.17 -17.19
CA ASP A 217 -13.60 -6.29 -17.20
C ASP A 217 -14.99 -5.76 -17.55
N THR A 218 -15.36 -6.03 -18.80
CA THR A 218 -16.64 -5.78 -19.40
C THR A 218 -17.72 -6.50 -18.59
N LYS A 219 -18.65 -5.74 -18.04
CA LYS A 219 -20.00 -6.08 -17.63
C LYS A 219 -20.27 -7.50 -17.13
N GLN A 220 -20.62 -7.61 -15.84
CA GLN A 220 -21.74 -8.45 -15.48
C GLN A 220 -22.51 -7.89 -14.27
N LYS A 221 -23.85 -7.88 -14.47
CA LYS A 221 -24.88 -7.49 -13.52
C LYS A 221 -24.96 -8.47 -12.34
N THR A 222 -25.19 -7.90 -11.17
CA THR A 222 -26.05 -8.36 -10.06
C THR A 222 -26.46 -9.84 -10.05
N GLN A 223 -26.07 -10.57 -9.00
CA GLN A 223 -26.97 -11.33 -8.10
C GLN A 223 -26.18 -12.07 -7.02
N THR A 224 -26.55 -11.78 -5.78
CA THR A 224 -26.79 -12.65 -4.61
C THR A 224 -25.85 -13.84 -4.31
N GLU A 225 -25.20 -13.72 -3.13
CA GLU A 225 -24.84 -14.78 -2.18
C GLU A 225 -24.37 -16.13 -2.72
N THR A 226 -23.11 -16.42 -2.52
CA THR A 226 -22.60 -17.61 -1.83
C THR A 226 -21.09 -17.57 -1.78
N SER A 227 -20.53 -17.91 -0.61
CA SER A 227 -19.09 -17.99 -0.33
C SER A 227 -18.43 -19.05 -1.24
N GLU A 228 -17.87 -18.64 -2.38
CA GLU A 228 -17.04 -19.51 -3.23
C GLU A 228 -15.62 -18.97 -3.29
N LYS A 229 -14.67 -19.87 -3.01
CA LYS A 229 -13.23 -19.60 -3.16
C LYS A 229 -12.91 -19.14 -4.58
N VAL A 230 -12.65 -17.86 -4.75
CA VAL A 230 -12.20 -17.32 -6.05
C VAL A 230 -10.77 -17.76 -6.29
N THR A 231 -10.61 -18.74 -7.16
CA THR A 231 -9.29 -19.15 -7.67
C THR A 231 -8.92 -18.23 -8.84
N VAL A 232 -8.08 -17.24 -8.59
CA VAL A 232 -7.57 -16.36 -9.66
C VAL A 232 -6.50 -17.11 -10.44
N ARG A 233 -6.81 -17.51 -11.67
CA ARG A 233 -5.83 -18.03 -12.63
C ARG A 233 -5.30 -16.88 -13.49
N VAL A 234 -4.07 -16.45 -13.25
CA VAL A 234 -3.39 -15.49 -14.10
C VAL A 234 -2.87 -16.25 -15.35
N ARG A 235 -3.43 -15.96 -16.53
CA ARG A 235 -2.93 -16.49 -17.81
C ARG A 235 -2.11 -15.42 -18.52
N PHE A 236 -0.84 -15.68 -18.73
CA PHE A 236 0.01 -14.84 -19.55
C PHE A 236 -0.17 -15.23 -21.03
N ARG A 237 -0.82 -14.38 -21.81
CA ARG A 237 -1.03 -14.60 -23.27
C ARG A 237 0.27 -14.75 -24.07
N LEU A 238 1.38 -14.23 -23.58
CA LEU A 238 2.70 -14.40 -24.19
C LEU A 238 3.21 -15.86 -24.14
N ALA A 239 2.85 -16.61 -23.10
CA ALA A 239 3.23 -18.02 -22.99
C ALA A 239 2.49 -18.93 -24.00
N GLU A 240 1.26 -18.55 -24.38
CA GLU A 240 0.48 -19.29 -25.40
C GLU A 240 0.98 -19.06 -26.83
N LEU A 241 1.65 -17.93 -27.10
CA LEU A 241 2.23 -17.62 -28.41
C LEU A 241 3.58 -18.33 -28.65
N LEU A 242 4.28 -18.71 -27.58
CA LEU A 242 5.59 -19.39 -27.65
C LEU A 242 5.49 -20.93 -27.58
N SER A 243 4.30 -21.47 -27.30
CA SER A 243 4.06 -22.92 -27.20
C SER A 243 3.35 -23.52 -28.43
N ARG A 244 3.25 -22.78 -29.55
CA ARG A 244 2.77 -23.31 -30.84
C ARG A 244 3.96 -23.51 -31.77
N ASP A 245 4.60 -24.62 -31.59
CA ASP A 245 5.33 -25.39 -32.59
C ASP A 245 4.97 -26.87 -32.45
#